data_ea3405b54e6dbb5f2a08eb58da2bd3b1
#
_entry.id   ea3405b54e6dbb5f2a08eb58da2bd3b1
#
_cell.length_a   1.000
_cell.length_b   1.000
_cell.length_c   1.000
_cell.angle_alpha   90.00
_cell.angle_beta   90.00
_cell.angle_gamma   90.00
#
_symmetry.space_group_name_H-M   'P 1'
#
loop_
_entity.id
_entity.type
_entity.pdbx_description
1 polymer ?
#
loop_
_entity_poly.entity_id
_entity_poly.type
_entity_poly.pdbx_seq_one_letter_code
_entity_poly.pdbx_strand_id
1 'polypeptide(L)'
;MTSTRKRKKGEVPIVIPSMGRPDLLNTHKVMLPERLDICVPDSEVEKYQKAHPDLFIVGHPDSVKGISAKRQWIYETYGDVVMIDDDIGKFACLEYAVGEKSRFLDPTAATSLCDRLTEEAKQFGVYLFGVSASAVPHYYVSGLPYRTWGWVNGGFTGLIAGSKLAYNTEIASSEDYWISALNAYHHRKCLIDTRYALVDVFGNGTMKTKGGMSFTRNLERESRDIEILQRFFGDAIKRRGRMGVAHQIHEHQKMLEIPWAKMM
;
A
#
# COMPACT_ATOMS: atom_id res chain seq x y z
N MET A 1 12.72 -5.06 -22.83
CA MET A 1 13.44 -4.63 -21.59
C MET A 1 12.68 -3.46 -21.02
N THR A 2 12.14 -3.60 -19.82
CA THR A 2 11.40 -2.52 -19.15
C THR A 2 12.41 -1.44 -18.77
N SER A 3 12.24 -0.22 -19.30
CA SER A 3 13.10 0.91 -18.96
C SER A 3 12.68 1.43 -17.59
N THR A 4 13.54 1.27 -16.59
CA THR A 4 13.35 1.92 -15.29
C THR A 4 14.07 3.26 -15.29
N ARG A 5 13.52 4.23 -14.54
CA ARG A 5 14.12 5.57 -14.42
C ARG A 5 15.48 5.52 -13.70
N LYS A 6 16.45 6.29 -14.17
CA LYS A 6 17.68 6.54 -13.38
C LYS A 6 17.35 7.40 -12.15
N ARG A 7 17.83 6.97 -10.98
CA ARG A 7 17.60 7.64 -9.70
C ARG A 7 18.92 8.11 -9.08
N LYS A 8 18.86 9.13 -8.27
CA LYS A 8 20.00 9.58 -7.47
C LYS A 8 20.26 8.60 -6.33
N LYS A 9 21.49 8.61 -5.81
CA LYS A 9 21.83 7.81 -4.64
C LYS A 9 20.95 8.20 -3.45
N GLY A 10 20.32 7.22 -2.81
CA GLY A 10 19.41 7.42 -1.68
C GLY A 10 17.93 7.59 -2.07
N GLU A 11 17.62 7.74 -3.35
CA GLU A 11 16.22 7.77 -3.83
C GLU A 11 15.66 6.37 -4.02
N VAL A 12 14.58 6.04 -3.32
CA VAL A 12 13.85 4.78 -3.53
C VAL A 12 12.95 4.89 -4.76
N PRO A 13 12.76 3.81 -5.55
CA PRO A 13 11.69 3.73 -6.52
C PRO A 13 10.31 3.91 -5.86
N ILE A 14 9.54 4.90 -6.32
CA ILE A 14 8.16 5.10 -5.90
C ILE A 14 7.29 4.73 -7.09
N VAL A 15 6.56 3.63 -6.97
CA VAL A 15 5.77 3.05 -8.06
C VAL A 15 4.29 3.12 -7.72
N ILE A 16 3.51 3.63 -8.66
CA ILE A 16 2.05 3.73 -8.53
C ILE A 16 1.41 2.69 -9.45
N PRO A 17 0.91 1.56 -8.91
CA PRO A 17 0.16 0.59 -9.70
C PRO A 17 -1.20 1.18 -10.09
N SER A 18 -1.49 1.25 -11.40
CA SER A 18 -2.78 1.73 -11.92
C SER A 18 -3.27 0.86 -13.07
N MET A 19 -4.58 0.84 -13.33
CA MET A 19 -5.20 0.11 -14.43
C MET A 19 -6.58 0.67 -14.78
N GLY A 20 -6.81 0.93 -16.07
CA GLY A 20 -8.13 1.23 -16.63
C GLY A 20 -8.70 2.61 -16.26
N ARG A 21 -7.95 3.47 -15.56
CA ARG A 21 -8.46 4.74 -15.03
C ARG A 21 -7.45 5.91 -15.09
N PRO A 22 -6.88 6.25 -16.24
CA PRO A 22 -5.92 7.34 -16.32
C PRO A 22 -6.49 8.67 -15.83
N ASP A 23 -7.77 8.95 -16.07
CA ASP A 23 -8.43 10.18 -15.65
C ASP A 23 -8.64 10.29 -14.13
N LEU A 24 -8.52 9.18 -13.42
CA LEU A 24 -8.68 9.10 -11.96
C LEU A 24 -7.36 9.03 -11.20
N LEU A 25 -6.24 9.03 -11.91
CA LEU A 25 -4.91 9.07 -11.30
C LEU A 25 -4.76 10.38 -10.51
N ASN A 26 -4.55 10.30 -9.22
CA ASN A 26 -4.51 11.47 -8.34
C ASN A 26 -3.20 11.62 -7.55
N THR A 27 -2.56 10.53 -7.17
CA THR A 27 -1.37 10.51 -6.30
C THR A 27 -0.22 11.38 -6.83
N HIS A 28 -0.09 11.53 -8.16
CA HIS A 28 0.90 12.42 -8.78
C HIS A 28 0.71 13.90 -8.45
N LYS A 29 -0.48 14.31 -7.98
CA LYS A 29 -0.78 15.70 -7.60
C LYS A 29 -0.29 16.05 -6.20
N VAL A 30 -0.03 15.04 -5.38
CA VAL A 30 0.34 15.19 -3.97
C VAL A 30 1.76 14.71 -3.66
N MET A 31 2.50 14.35 -4.71
CA MET A 31 3.91 13.98 -4.66
C MET A 31 4.68 14.64 -5.80
N LEU A 32 5.99 14.57 -5.81
CA LEU A 32 6.82 15.08 -6.91
C LEU A 32 6.70 14.17 -8.14
N PRO A 33 6.10 14.62 -9.25
CA PRO A 33 5.81 13.77 -10.41
C PRO A 33 7.06 13.14 -11.03
N GLU A 34 8.18 13.87 -11.02
CA GLU A 34 9.46 13.41 -11.54
C GLU A 34 10.07 12.24 -10.72
N ARG A 35 9.53 11.94 -9.55
CA ARG A 35 9.95 10.82 -8.69
C ARG A 35 9.10 9.56 -8.87
N LEU A 36 7.99 9.64 -9.60
CA LEU A 36 6.98 8.61 -9.69
C LEU A 36 7.12 7.80 -10.98
N ASP A 37 7.00 6.47 -10.86
CA ASP A 37 6.80 5.55 -11.98
C ASP A 37 5.35 5.05 -11.93
N ILE A 38 4.58 5.33 -12.97
CA ILE A 38 3.19 4.87 -13.08
C ILE A 38 3.19 3.51 -13.79
N CYS A 39 2.91 2.45 -13.06
CA CYS A 39 2.97 1.07 -13.55
C CYS A 39 1.60 0.61 -14.04
N VAL A 40 1.50 0.33 -15.36
CA VAL A 40 0.25 -0.05 -16.05
C VAL A 40 0.47 -1.26 -16.95
N PRO A 41 -0.59 -1.97 -17.40
CA PRO A 41 -0.46 -2.98 -18.46
C PRO A 41 0.16 -2.39 -19.74
N ASP A 42 0.96 -3.17 -20.47
CA ASP A 42 1.58 -2.74 -21.74
C ASP A 42 0.54 -2.17 -22.73
N SER A 43 -0.62 -2.77 -22.80
CA SER A 43 -1.75 -2.33 -23.63
C SER A 43 -2.35 -0.98 -23.22
N GLU A 44 -2.04 -0.46 -22.04
CA GLU A 44 -2.56 0.82 -21.52
C GLU A 44 -1.52 1.95 -21.54
N VAL A 45 -0.24 1.66 -21.83
CA VAL A 45 0.86 2.65 -21.79
C VAL A 45 0.56 3.89 -22.60
N GLU A 46 0.17 3.74 -23.87
CA GLU A 46 -0.13 4.89 -24.75
C GLU A 46 -1.28 5.75 -24.22
N LYS A 47 -2.31 5.09 -23.65
CA LYS A 47 -3.47 5.78 -23.09
C LYS A 47 -3.09 6.64 -21.89
N TYR A 48 -2.25 6.08 -20.98
CA TYR A 48 -1.76 6.82 -19.81
C TYR A 48 -0.78 7.92 -20.22
N GLN A 49 0.12 7.66 -21.18
CA GLN A 49 1.06 8.67 -21.69
C GLN A 49 0.35 9.84 -22.34
N LYS A 50 -0.75 9.59 -23.09
CA LYS A 50 -1.59 10.63 -23.66
C LYS A 50 -2.31 11.47 -22.60
N ALA A 51 -2.79 10.85 -21.54
CA ALA A 51 -3.49 11.55 -20.46
C ALA A 51 -2.52 12.35 -19.56
N HIS A 52 -1.29 11.84 -19.40
CA HIS A 52 -0.28 12.40 -18.51
C HIS A 52 1.09 12.46 -19.20
N PRO A 53 1.31 13.39 -20.14
CA PRO A 53 2.54 13.45 -20.94
C PRO A 53 3.80 13.70 -20.11
N ASP A 54 3.66 14.31 -18.94
CA ASP A 54 4.77 14.66 -18.04
C ASP A 54 5.13 13.55 -17.05
N LEU A 55 4.32 12.47 -16.99
CA LEU A 55 4.59 11.35 -16.09
C LEU A 55 5.40 10.24 -16.79
N PHE A 56 6.20 9.54 -16.01
CA PHE A 56 6.93 8.37 -16.49
C PHE A 56 6.05 7.12 -16.36
N ILE A 57 5.60 6.61 -17.51
CA ILE A 57 4.73 5.43 -17.57
C ILE A 57 5.57 4.20 -17.83
N VAL A 58 5.39 3.17 -17.00
CA VAL A 58 6.08 1.89 -17.08
C VAL A 58 5.07 0.80 -17.41
N GLY A 59 5.27 0.09 -18.51
CA GLY A 59 4.47 -1.05 -18.88
C GLY A 59 4.92 -2.34 -18.19
N HIS A 60 3.96 -3.15 -17.78
CA HIS A 60 4.18 -4.57 -17.42
C HIS A 60 3.43 -5.47 -18.40
N PRO A 61 3.88 -6.73 -18.62
CA PRO A 61 3.21 -7.64 -19.53
C PRO A 61 1.71 -7.80 -19.23
N ASP A 62 0.87 -7.80 -20.27
CA ASP A 62 -0.59 -7.96 -20.12
C ASP A 62 -1.00 -9.32 -19.54
N SER A 63 -0.09 -10.27 -19.48
CA SER A 63 -0.25 -11.55 -18.77
C SER A 63 -0.25 -11.42 -17.25
N VAL A 64 0.30 -10.32 -16.71
CA VAL A 64 0.30 -10.01 -15.27
C VAL A 64 -1.08 -9.46 -14.90
N LYS A 65 -1.94 -10.29 -14.34
CA LYS A 65 -3.33 -9.93 -14.04
C LYS A 65 -3.60 -9.88 -12.54
N GLY A 66 -4.30 -8.82 -12.13
CA GLY A 66 -4.67 -8.58 -10.73
C GLY A 66 -3.60 -7.85 -9.94
N ILE A 67 -4.00 -7.34 -8.78
CA ILE A 67 -3.13 -6.46 -7.97
C ILE A 67 -1.97 -7.22 -7.36
N SER A 68 -2.18 -8.44 -6.88
CA SER A 68 -1.13 -9.27 -6.28
C SER A 68 -0.02 -9.58 -7.29
N ALA A 69 -0.38 -10.01 -8.51
CA ALA A 69 0.59 -10.28 -9.56
C ALA A 69 1.33 -9.01 -10.00
N LYS A 70 0.63 -7.88 -10.08
CA LYS A 70 1.23 -6.58 -10.42
C LYS A 70 2.23 -6.13 -9.35
N ARG A 71 1.87 -6.19 -8.06
CA ARG A 71 2.78 -5.85 -6.96
C ARG A 71 3.99 -6.81 -6.90
N GLN A 72 3.79 -8.10 -7.20
CA GLN A 72 4.89 -9.05 -7.33
C GLN A 72 5.84 -8.65 -8.46
N TRP A 73 5.31 -8.37 -9.65
CA TRP A 73 6.10 -7.93 -10.79
C TRP A 73 6.89 -6.64 -10.50
N ILE A 74 6.25 -5.66 -9.82
CA ILE A 74 6.92 -4.42 -9.40
C ILE A 74 8.08 -4.76 -8.44
N TYR A 75 7.83 -5.58 -7.43
CA TYR A 75 8.86 -5.95 -6.46
C TYR A 75 10.05 -6.67 -7.11
N GLU A 76 9.79 -7.61 -8.02
CA GLU A 76 10.83 -8.32 -8.77
C GLU A 76 11.63 -7.39 -9.70
N THR A 77 10.98 -6.39 -10.28
CA THR A 77 11.59 -5.44 -11.22
C THR A 77 12.47 -4.41 -10.50
N TYR A 78 12.02 -3.91 -9.35
CA TYR A 78 12.67 -2.77 -8.67
C TYR A 78 13.52 -3.17 -7.47
N GLY A 79 13.25 -4.28 -6.82
CA GLY A 79 13.90 -4.66 -5.56
C GLY A 79 13.39 -3.81 -4.40
N ASP A 80 14.23 -2.90 -3.87
CA ASP A 80 13.75 -1.91 -2.90
C ASP A 80 12.73 -1.01 -3.59
N VAL A 81 11.51 -0.91 -3.03
CA VAL A 81 10.43 -0.16 -3.66
C VAL A 81 9.39 0.31 -2.65
N VAL A 82 8.83 1.48 -2.90
CA VAL A 82 7.60 1.95 -2.26
C VAL A 82 6.48 1.93 -3.30
N MET A 83 5.41 1.21 -3.02
CA MET A 83 4.20 1.17 -3.84
C MET A 83 3.11 1.98 -3.15
N ILE A 84 2.48 2.91 -3.89
CA ILE A 84 1.42 3.78 -3.38
C ILE A 84 0.24 3.71 -4.34
N ASP A 85 -0.98 3.57 -3.82
CA ASP A 85 -2.19 3.52 -4.64
C ASP A 85 -2.40 4.81 -5.45
N ASP A 86 -3.10 4.72 -6.57
CA ASP A 86 -3.24 5.80 -7.55
C ASP A 86 -4.30 6.86 -7.20
N ASP A 87 -5.05 6.66 -6.12
CA ASP A 87 -6.16 7.51 -5.68
C ASP A 87 -5.88 8.30 -4.37
N ILE A 88 -4.61 8.43 -3.99
CA ILE A 88 -4.25 9.19 -2.79
C ILE A 88 -4.41 10.69 -3.03
N GLY A 89 -5.19 11.33 -2.16
CA GLY A 89 -5.47 12.76 -2.21
C GLY A 89 -4.61 13.60 -1.28
N LYS A 90 -4.11 13.04 -0.19
CA LYS A 90 -3.28 13.76 0.80
C LYS A 90 -2.44 12.78 1.62
N PHE A 91 -1.31 13.29 2.10
CA PHE A 91 -0.51 12.67 3.15
C PHE A 91 -0.76 13.45 4.45
N ALA A 92 -1.42 12.82 5.42
CA ALA A 92 -1.66 13.43 6.72
C ALA A 92 -0.47 13.23 7.65
N CYS A 93 -0.12 14.26 8.42
CA CYS A 93 0.73 14.15 9.60
C CYS A 93 -0.15 14.18 10.84
N LEU A 94 -0.13 13.12 11.64
CA LEU A 94 -1.00 12.93 12.80
C LEU A 94 -0.40 13.51 14.09
N GLU A 95 0.90 13.84 14.07
CA GLU A 95 1.66 14.35 15.21
C GLU A 95 1.41 15.85 15.48
N TYR A 96 0.74 16.56 14.57
CA TYR A 96 0.46 17.96 14.77
C TYR A 96 -0.43 18.22 15.99
N ALA A 97 -0.03 19.21 16.77
CA ALA A 97 -0.80 19.67 17.91
C ALA A 97 -2.17 20.23 17.49
N VAL A 98 -3.14 20.16 18.38
CA VAL A 98 -4.46 20.77 18.21
C VAL A 98 -4.28 22.27 18.04
N GLY A 99 -4.78 22.83 16.92
CA GLY A 99 -4.70 24.28 16.61
C GLY A 99 -3.75 24.62 15.45
N GLU A 100 -2.94 23.70 14.96
CA GLU A 100 -2.17 23.92 13.75
C GLU A 100 -3.08 23.87 12.50
N LYS A 101 -2.86 24.84 11.59
CA LYS A 101 -3.76 25.05 10.44
C LYS A 101 -3.66 23.98 9.37
N SER A 102 -2.52 23.27 9.26
CA SER A 102 -2.31 22.24 8.25
C SER A 102 -1.62 21.04 8.85
N ARG A 103 -2.22 19.89 8.67
CA ARG A 103 -1.66 18.59 9.03
C ARG A 103 -1.28 17.75 7.80
N PHE A 104 -1.24 18.36 6.63
CA PHE A 104 -0.93 17.68 5.39
C PHE A 104 0.47 18.03 4.92
N LEU A 105 1.18 17.01 4.43
CA LEU A 105 2.48 17.20 3.83
C LEU A 105 2.34 17.86 2.46
N ASP A 106 3.29 18.70 2.10
CA ASP A 106 3.47 19.15 0.73
C ASP A 106 4.09 18.02 -0.14
N PRO A 107 4.09 18.15 -1.48
CA PRO A 107 4.60 17.11 -2.37
C PRO A 107 6.07 16.73 -2.11
N THR A 108 6.91 17.67 -1.72
CA THR A 108 8.33 17.41 -1.41
C THR A 108 8.46 16.58 -0.15
N ALA A 109 7.76 16.96 0.91
CA ALA A 109 7.76 16.23 2.18
C ALA A 109 7.15 14.82 2.03
N ALA A 110 6.05 14.67 1.27
CA ALA A 110 5.44 13.38 0.99
C ALA A 110 6.37 12.44 0.22
N THR A 111 7.11 12.96 -0.76
CA THR A 111 8.10 12.19 -1.52
C THR A 111 9.30 11.81 -0.67
N SER A 112 9.84 12.76 0.11
CA SER A 112 10.98 12.53 1.01
C SER A 112 10.66 11.53 2.13
N LEU A 113 9.38 11.44 2.53
CA LEU A 113 8.92 10.41 3.49
C LEU A 113 9.22 8.99 2.99
N CYS A 114 9.08 8.73 1.69
CA CYS A 114 9.38 7.42 1.10
C CYS A 114 10.86 7.07 1.22
N ASP A 115 11.76 8.01 0.91
CA ASP A 115 13.20 7.81 1.01
C ASP A 115 13.62 7.58 2.48
N ARG A 116 13.10 8.42 3.40
CA ARG A 116 13.38 8.31 4.83
C ARG A 116 12.91 6.97 5.40
N LEU A 117 11.68 6.56 5.13
CA LEU A 117 11.15 5.28 5.63
C LEU A 117 11.91 4.09 5.07
N THR A 118 12.36 4.15 3.82
CA THR A 118 13.18 3.09 3.22
C THR A 118 14.52 2.97 3.94
N GLU A 119 15.18 4.09 4.22
CA GLU A 119 16.43 4.09 4.94
C GLU A 119 16.27 3.61 6.40
N GLU A 120 15.24 4.07 7.09
CA GLU A 120 14.89 3.61 8.44
C GLU A 120 14.58 2.10 8.45
N ALA A 121 13.83 1.60 7.46
CA ALA A 121 13.54 0.16 7.34
C ALA A 121 14.84 -0.67 7.23
N LYS A 122 15.81 -0.21 6.44
CA LYS A 122 17.13 -0.83 6.33
C LYS A 122 17.89 -0.79 7.66
N GLN A 123 17.90 0.36 8.34
CA GLN A 123 18.57 0.51 9.64
C GLN A 123 17.93 -0.38 10.72
N PHE A 124 16.61 -0.50 10.74
CA PHE A 124 15.90 -1.42 11.64
C PHE A 124 16.00 -2.90 11.21
N GLY A 125 16.55 -3.18 10.04
CA GLY A 125 16.63 -4.53 9.47
C GLY A 125 15.24 -5.14 9.27
N VAL A 126 14.29 -4.38 8.75
CA VAL A 126 12.95 -4.86 8.39
C VAL A 126 12.77 -4.86 6.88
N TYR A 127 11.94 -5.75 6.37
CA TYR A 127 11.70 -5.95 4.94
C TYR A 127 10.37 -5.39 4.46
N LEU A 128 9.42 -5.16 5.38
CA LEU A 128 8.10 -4.60 5.08
C LEU A 128 7.89 -3.35 5.93
N PHE A 129 7.47 -2.26 5.29
CA PHE A 129 7.21 -1.01 5.99
C PHE A 129 6.05 -0.24 5.36
N GLY A 130 5.51 0.72 6.12
CA GLY A 130 4.40 1.57 5.68
C GLY A 130 4.08 2.67 6.67
N VAL A 131 2.90 3.25 6.52
CA VAL A 131 2.37 4.29 7.38
C VAL A 131 1.08 3.83 8.07
N SER A 132 0.53 4.64 8.97
CA SER A 132 -0.74 4.35 9.64
C SER A 132 -1.86 4.09 8.63
N ALA A 133 -2.67 3.06 8.89
CA ALA A 133 -3.84 2.74 8.07
C ALA A 133 -5.01 3.71 8.24
N SER A 134 -4.96 4.59 9.23
CA SER A 134 -6.03 5.56 9.52
C SER A 134 -5.46 6.96 9.65
N ALA A 135 -6.08 7.92 8.96
CA ALA A 135 -5.78 9.33 9.06
C ALA A 135 -6.52 10.04 10.23
N VAL A 136 -7.20 9.28 11.07
CA VAL A 136 -7.89 9.82 12.25
C VAL A 136 -6.88 10.05 13.38
N PRO A 137 -6.64 11.29 13.83
CA PRO A 137 -5.61 11.61 14.83
C PRO A 137 -5.78 10.87 16.17
N HIS A 138 -7.01 10.50 16.50
CA HIS A 138 -7.31 9.75 17.73
C HIS A 138 -6.54 8.41 17.85
N TYR A 139 -6.14 7.82 16.72
CA TYR A 139 -5.37 6.57 16.72
C TYR A 139 -3.85 6.78 16.82
N TYR A 140 -3.40 8.03 16.79
CA TYR A 140 -1.99 8.34 17.02
C TYR A 140 -1.70 8.45 18.51
N VAL A 141 -0.70 7.72 18.97
CA VAL A 141 -0.23 7.77 20.35
C VAL A 141 1.06 8.59 20.39
N SER A 142 1.00 9.76 21.04
CA SER A 142 2.17 10.62 21.20
C SER A 142 3.33 9.88 21.89
N GLY A 143 4.53 10.06 21.37
CA GLY A 143 5.73 9.39 21.88
C GLY A 143 5.95 7.96 21.36
N LEU A 144 5.03 7.39 20.57
CA LEU A 144 5.17 6.09 19.93
C LEU A 144 5.14 6.23 18.40
N PRO A 145 6.17 6.82 17.78
CA PRO A 145 6.18 7.12 16.35
C PRO A 145 6.20 5.89 15.45
N TYR A 146 6.64 4.75 15.98
CA TYR A 146 6.74 3.52 15.22
C TYR A 146 6.00 2.37 15.89
N ARG A 147 5.36 1.57 15.06
CA ARG A 147 4.87 0.24 15.42
C ARG A 147 5.64 -0.80 14.61
N THR A 148 6.16 -1.81 15.28
CA THR A 148 7.04 -2.83 14.66
C THR A 148 6.32 -4.14 14.32
N TRP A 149 5.01 -4.15 14.39
CA TRP A 149 4.17 -5.33 14.17
C TRP A 149 2.81 -4.93 13.59
N GLY A 150 2.13 -5.91 13.01
CA GLY A 150 0.77 -5.76 12.52
C GLY A 150 0.67 -5.68 11.00
N TRP A 151 -0.47 -5.23 10.56
CA TRP A 151 -0.83 -5.12 9.16
C TRP A 151 -0.32 -3.80 8.56
N VAL A 152 0.35 -3.90 7.42
CA VAL A 152 0.76 -2.77 6.57
C VAL A 152 -0.27 -2.61 5.48
N ASN A 153 -0.90 -1.44 5.41
CA ASN A 153 -1.96 -1.12 4.46
C ASN A 153 -1.44 -1.09 3.01
N GLY A 154 -2.19 -1.68 2.09
CA GLY A 154 -1.88 -1.68 0.66
C GLY A 154 -1.73 -0.30 0.03
N GLY A 155 -2.42 0.71 0.55
CA GLY A 155 -2.32 2.09 0.06
C GLY A 155 -0.89 2.68 0.09
N PHE A 156 -0.05 2.23 1.05
CA PHE A 156 1.38 2.52 1.13
C PHE A 156 2.12 1.28 1.59
N THR A 157 2.81 0.62 0.70
CA THR A 157 3.59 -0.59 0.99
C THR A 157 5.02 -0.42 0.52
N GLY A 158 5.96 -0.42 1.46
CA GLY A 158 7.38 -0.44 1.17
C GLY A 158 7.97 -1.83 1.36
N LEU A 159 8.81 -2.26 0.43
CA LEU A 159 9.50 -3.54 0.45
C LEU A 159 11.00 -3.34 0.27
N ILE A 160 11.80 -4.08 1.03
CA ILE A 160 13.26 -4.15 0.90
C ILE A 160 13.64 -5.46 0.22
N ALA A 161 14.54 -5.39 -0.76
CA ALA A 161 15.05 -6.54 -1.50
C ALA A 161 15.75 -7.58 -0.59
N GLY A 162 15.84 -8.82 -1.09
CA GLY A 162 16.51 -9.90 -0.37
C GLY A 162 15.67 -10.57 0.71
N SER A 163 14.38 -10.25 0.79
CA SER A 163 13.43 -10.89 1.70
C SER A 163 12.90 -12.23 1.16
N LYS A 164 12.18 -12.96 2.03
CA LYS A 164 11.36 -14.12 1.63
C LYS A 164 9.91 -13.74 1.27
N LEU A 165 9.67 -12.45 1.04
CA LEU A 165 8.33 -11.95 0.74
C LEU A 165 8.00 -12.18 -0.74
N ALA A 166 6.80 -12.69 -0.98
CA ALA A 166 6.23 -12.86 -2.31
C ALA A 166 4.71 -12.71 -2.23
N TYR A 167 4.11 -12.03 -3.19
CA TYR A 167 2.66 -11.94 -3.28
C TYR A 167 2.08 -13.23 -3.85
N ASN A 168 0.98 -13.69 -3.27
CA ASN A 168 0.24 -14.83 -3.80
C ASN A 168 -0.75 -14.34 -4.87
N THR A 169 -0.57 -14.79 -6.10
CA THR A 169 -1.39 -14.39 -7.25
C THR A 169 -2.83 -14.93 -7.22
N GLU A 170 -3.12 -15.90 -6.34
CA GLU A 170 -4.49 -16.37 -6.10
C GLU A 170 -5.30 -15.38 -5.24
N ILE A 171 -4.63 -14.48 -4.51
CA ILE A 171 -5.27 -13.44 -3.70
C ILE A 171 -5.70 -12.30 -4.60
N ALA A 172 -6.99 -12.00 -4.62
CA ALA A 172 -7.58 -11.02 -5.53
C ALA A 172 -7.64 -9.59 -4.97
N SER A 173 -7.85 -9.43 -3.64
CA SER A 173 -8.14 -8.13 -3.03
C SER A 173 -7.61 -7.96 -1.61
N SER A 174 -6.82 -8.90 -1.11
CA SER A 174 -6.31 -8.93 0.26
C SER A 174 -4.80 -9.16 0.29
N GLU A 175 -4.12 -8.65 -0.72
CA GLU A 175 -2.68 -8.82 -0.92
C GLU A 175 -1.85 -8.18 0.19
N ASP A 176 -2.38 -7.13 0.82
CA ASP A 176 -1.78 -6.45 1.96
C ASP A 176 -1.86 -7.30 3.25
N TYR A 177 -2.95 -8.04 3.44
CA TYR A 177 -3.03 -9.05 4.51
C TYR A 177 -2.07 -10.20 4.26
N TRP A 178 -1.99 -10.68 3.01
CA TRP A 178 -1.07 -11.75 2.64
C TRP A 178 0.38 -11.37 2.93
N ILE A 179 0.85 -10.24 2.40
CA ILE A 179 2.24 -9.82 2.55
C ILE A 179 2.60 -9.53 4.00
N SER A 180 1.65 -8.97 4.78
CA SER A 180 1.84 -8.70 6.21
C SER A 180 1.93 -9.98 7.04
N ALA A 181 1.06 -10.96 6.77
CA ALA A 181 1.10 -12.26 7.44
C ALA A 181 2.36 -13.04 7.07
N LEU A 182 2.75 -13.04 5.80
CA LEU A 182 3.97 -13.69 5.33
C LEU A 182 5.22 -13.06 5.95
N ASN A 183 5.23 -11.72 6.07
CA ASN A 183 6.29 -11.00 6.75
C ASN A 183 6.35 -11.36 8.24
N ALA A 184 5.22 -11.44 8.91
CA ALA A 184 5.14 -11.86 10.30
C ALA A 184 5.68 -13.29 10.49
N TYR A 185 5.40 -14.19 9.58
CA TYR A 185 5.89 -15.57 9.60
C TYR A 185 7.41 -15.65 9.41
N HIS A 186 7.96 -14.96 8.40
CA HIS A 186 9.38 -15.08 8.04
C HIS A 186 10.31 -14.13 8.81
N HIS A 187 9.86 -12.89 9.04
CA HIS A 187 10.72 -11.80 9.49
C HIS A 187 10.33 -11.23 10.85
N ARG A 188 9.17 -11.58 11.38
CA ARG A 188 8.67 -11.24 12.71
C ARG A 188 8.34 -9.77 12.94
N LYS A 189 9.04 -8.83 12.31
CA LYS A 189 8.87 -7.40 12.50
C LYS A 189 8.64 -6.68 11.17
N CYS A 190 7.88 -5.61 11.20
CA CYS A 190 7.74 -4.61 10.14
C CYS A 190 8.03 -3.22 10.72
N LEU A 191 7.98 -2.17 9.91
CA LEU A 191 8.05 -0.79 10.38
C LEU A 191 6.80 -0.04 9.90
N ILE A 192 5.99 0.47 10.82
CA ILE A 192 4.84 1.32 10.51
C ILE A 192 5.06 2.66 11.20
N ASP A 193 5.27 3.72 10.41
CA ASP A 193 5.35 5.07 10.95
C ASP A 193 3.94 5.57 11.25
N THR A 194 3.61 5.64 12.54
CA THR A 194 2.27 5.99 13.01
C THR A 194 1.99 7.48 12.96
N ARG A 195 3.00 8.31 12.70
CA ARG A 195 2.88 9.78 12.56
C ARG A 195 2.21 10.18 11.26
N TYR A 196 2.23 9.32 10.24
CA TYR A 196 1.72 9.63 8.91
C TYR A 196 0.65 8.63 8.48
N ALA A 197 -0.28 9.13 7.66
CA ALA A 197 -1.33 8.31 7.06
C ALA A 197 -1.73 8.87 5.70
N LEU A 198 -2.35 8.01 4.88
CA LEU A 198 -2.91 8.41 3.59
C LEU A 198 -4.38 8.80 3.74
N VAL A 199 -4.82 9.70 2.87
CA VAL A 199 -6.22 10.08 2.70
C VAL A 199 -6.58 9.91 1.23
N ASP A 200 -7.48 8.99 0.94
CA ASP A 200 -7.95 8.71 -0.41
C ASP A 200 -8.88 9.83 -0.91
N VAL A 201 -8.87 10.09 -2.22
CA VAL A 201 -9.75 11.10 -2.83
C VAL A 201 -11.22 10.71 -2.71
N PHE A 202 -11.50 9.43 -2.86
CA PHE A 202 -12.88 8.93 -2.98
C PHE A 202 -13.50 8.49 -1.65
N GLY A 203 -12.78 8.65 -0.54
CA GLY A 203 -13.23 8.25 0.80
C GLY A 203 -13.26 6.73 1.02
N ASN A 204 -13.35 6.33 2.28
CA ASN A 204 -13.38 4.92 2.67
C ASN A 204 -14.54 4.17 1.99
N GLY A 205 -14.22 3.27 1.09
CA GLY A 205 -15.17 2.27 0.58
C GLY A 205 -15.86 2.60 -0.73
N THR A 206 -15.30 3.43 -1.60
CA THR A 206 -15.83 3.60 -2.96
C THR A 206 -15.63 2.35 -3.81
N MET A 207 -16.45 1.35 -3.56
CA MET A 207 -16.62 0.18 -4.43
C MET A 207 -17.21 0.53 -5.81
N LYS A 208 -17.22 1.80 -6.22
CA LYS A 208 -17.98 2.27 -7.41
C LYS A 208 -17.16 3.02 -8.45
N THR A 209 -15.85 3.15 -8.29
CA THR A 209 -15.03 3.80 -9.33
C THR A 209 -14.72 2.85 -10.48
N LYS A 210 -14.89 3.30 -11.71
CA LYS A 210 -14.49 2.55 -12.91
C LYS A 210 -12.98 2.29 -12.88
N GLY A 211 -12.58 1.06 -13.19
CA GLY A 211 -11.19 0.63 -13.21
C GLY A 211 -10.62 0.27 -11.83
N GLY A 212 -9.38 -0.22 -11.82
CA GLY A 212 -8.71 -0.69 -10.61
C GLY A 212 -9.39 -1.91 -9.97
N MET A 213 -9.04 -2.19 -8.73
CA MET A 213 -9.60 -3.33 -7.98
C MET A 213 -11.07 -3.14 -7.60
N SER A 214 -11.52 -1.91 -7.40
CA SER A 214 -12.90 -1.60 -7.03
C SER A 214 -13.92 -2.15 -8.03
N PHE A 215 -13.56 -2.25 -9.30
CA PHE A 215 -14.42 -2.79 -10.36
C PHE A 215 -14.60 -4.30 -10.29
N THR A 216 -13.62 -5.03 -9.78
CA THR A 216 -13.63 -6.51 -9.73
C THR A 216 -13.85 -7.06 -8.33
N ARG A 217 -13.87 -6.20 -7.31
CA ARG A 217 -14.08 -6.57 -5.91
C ARG A 217 -15.53 -6.96 -5.67
N ASN A 218 -15.75 -8.17 -5.15
CA ASN A 218 -17.05 -8.66 -4.75
C ASN A 218 -16.93 -9.57 -3.52
N LEU A 219 -18.06 -9.88 -2.90
CA LEU A 219 -18.12 -10.67 -1.67
C LEU A 219 -17.56 -12.09 -1.83
N GLU A 220 -17.75 -12.70 -2.97
CA GLU A 220 -17.24 -14.05 -3.26
C GLU A 220 -15.71 -14.08 -3.28
N ARG A 221 -15.09 -13.12 -3.96
CA ARG A 221 -13.62 -12.96 -3.99
C ARG A 221 -13.05 -12.68 -2.62
N GLU A 222 -13.68 -11.80 -1.86
CA GLU A 222 -13.29 -11.50 -0.48
C GLU A 222 -13.36 -12.75 0.41
N SER A 223 -14.42 -13.56 0.28
CA SER A 223 -14.55 -14.81 1.02
C SER A 223 -13.47 -15.80 0.66
N ARG A 224 -13.21 -15.97 -0.65
CA ARG A 224 -12.12 -16.83 -1.15
C ARG A 224 -10.75 -16.38 -0.63
N ASP A 225 -10.47 -15.07 -0.66
CA ASP A 225 -9.22 -14.54 -0.12
C ASP A 225 -9.05 -14.88 1.36
N ILE A 226 -10.12 -14.76 2.17
CA ILE A 226 -10.08 -15.13 3.59
C ILE A 226 -9.80 -16.64 3.75
N GLU A 227 -10.42 -17.49 2.96
CA GLU A 227 -10.19 -18.94 3.01
C GLU A 227 -8.74 -19.30 2.67
N ILE A 228 -8.17 -18.65 1.63
CA ILE A 228 -6.76 -18.82 1.28
C ILE A 228 -5.87 -18.35 2.44
N LEU A 229 -6.11 -17.15 2.97
CA LEU A 229 -5.35 -16.60 4.07
C LEU A 229 -5.40 -17.50 5.31
N GLN A 230 -6.59 -18.00 5.68
CA GLN A 230 -6.75 -18.92 6.82
C GLN A 230 -6.10 -20.28 6.59
N ARG A 231 -6.11 -20.79 5.35
CA ARG A 231 -5.41 -22.04 5.01
C ARG A 231 -3.90 -21.95 5.25
N PHE A 232 -3.30 -20.77 4.97
CA PHE A 232 -1.85 -20.58 5.13
C PHE A 232 -1.43 -20.09 6.51
N PHE A 233 -2.24 -19.26 7.14
CA PHE A 233 -1.86 -18.55 8.37
C PHE A 233 -2.74 -18.90 9.57
N GLY A 234 -3.72 -19.80 9.40
CA GLY A 234 -4.57 -20.29 10.48
C GLY A 234 -5.27 -19.17 11.25
N ASP A 235 -5.24 -19.28 12.56
CA ASP A 235 -5.90 -18.35 13.50
C ASP A 235 -5.28 -16.95 13.55
N ALA A 236 -4.14 -16.72 12.88
CA ALA A 236 -3.62 -15.35 12.70
C ALA A 236 -4.54 -14.48 11.84
N ILE A 237 -5.39 -15.09 11.02
CA ILE A 237 -6.40 -14.40 10.21
C ILE A 237 -7.77 -14.62 10.81
N LYS A 238 -8.32 -13.60 11.42
CA LYS A 238 -9.67 -13.65 12.00
C LYS A 238 -10.67 -12.84 11.18
N ARG A 239 -11.89 -13.35 11.09
CA ARG A 239 -13.03 -12.54 10.64
C ARG A 239 -13.42 -11.62 11.80
N ARG A 240 -13.58 -10.34 11.51
CA ARG A 240 -14.10 -9.40 12.49
C ARG A 240 -15.61 -9.66 12.62
N GLY A 241 -16.06 -10.04 13.81
CA GLY A 241 -17.48 -10.17 14.11
C GLY A 241 -18.22 -8.83 13.95
N ARG A 242 -19.53 -8.87 13.75
CA ARG A 242 -20.39 -7.69 13.65
C ARG A 242 -20.15 -6.75 14.82
N MET A 243 -19.58 -5.58 14.56
CA MET A 243 -19.63 -4.46 15.49
C MET A 243 -20.73 -3.51 15.04
N GLY A 244 -21.77 -3.40 15.89
CA GLY A 244 -22.73 -2.29 15.96
C GLY A 244 -23.45 -1.83 14.69
N VAL A 245 -24.70 -1.78 14.77
CA VAL A 245 -25.84 -1.51 13.91
C VAL A 245 -25.73 -0.39 12.85
N ALA A 246 -24.64 0.37 12.74
CA ALA A 246 -24.68 1.60 11.95
C ALA A 246 -24.17 1.48 10.50
N HIS A 247 -23.51 0.42 10.12
CA HIS A 247 -22.98 0.31 8.76
C HIS A 247 -23.13 -1.12 8.26
N GLN A 248 -23.70 -1.24 7.09
CA GLN A 248 -23.76 -2.44 6.24
C GLN A 248 -22.35 -3.00 6.06
N ILE A 249 -21.84 -3.62 7.05
CA ILE A 249 -20.53 -3.97 6.98
C ILE A 249 -20.38 -5.38 6.91
N HIS A 250 -19.88 -5.54 5.94
CA HIS A 250 -18.62 -6.19 5.69
C HIS A 250 -18.46 -7.45 6.53
N GLU A 251 -19.32 -8.44 6.23
CA GLU A 251 -19.18 -9.83 6.68
C GLU A 251 -17.76 -10.36 6.39
N HIS A 252 -16.93 -9.59 5.66
CA HIS A 252 -15.60 -9.92 5.19
C HIS A 252 -14.49 -9.04 5.78
N GLN A 253 -14.76 -8.25 6.82
CA GLN A 253 -13.69 -7.59 7.52
C GLN A 253 -12.78 -8.62 8.17
N LYS A 254 -11.49 -8.51 7.87
CA LYS A 254 -10.43 -9.35 8.41
C LYS A 254 -9.61 -8.60 9.44
N MET A 255 -8.97 -9.35 10.28
CA MET A 255 -8.00 -8.85 11.24
C MET A 255 -6.80 -9.79 11.24
N LEU A 256 -5.60 -9.22 11.18
CA LEU A 256 -4.37 -9.96 11.38
C LEU A 256 -3.99 -9.89 12.86
N GLU A 257 -4.17 -11.00 13.58
CA GLU A 257 -3.66 -11.20 14.94
C GLU A 257 -2.37 -11.99 14.88
N ILE A 258 -1.29 -11.39 15.32
CA ILE A 258 0.00 -12.07 15.42
C ILE A 258 0.15 -12.60 16.83
N PRO A 259 0.15 -13.94 17.06
CA PRO A 259 0.06 -14.54 18.39
C PRO A 259 1.18 -14.11 19.35
N TRP A 260 2.36 -13.80 18.82
CA TRP A 260 3.53 -13.41 19.64
C TRP A 260 3.42 -12.00 20.24
N ALA A 261 2.54 -11.15 19.74
CA ALA A 261 2.27 -9.86 20.39
C ALA A 261 1.69 -10.01 21.82
N LYS A 262 1.25 -11.22 22.19
CA LYS A 262 0.80 -11.56 23.53
C LYS A 262 1.91 -12.12 24.44
N MET A 263 3.11 -12.30 23.91
CA MET A 263 4.25 -12.88 24.62
C MET A 263 5.27 -11.83 25.10
N MET A 264 4.99 -10.55 24.86
CA MET A 264 5.70 -9.41 25.41
C MET A 264 4.84 -8.77 26.52
#